data_775c6a44a8505f3cc22a26c17dfde59e
#
_entry.id   775c6a44a8505f3cc22a26c17dfde59e
#
_cell.length_a   1.000
_cell.length_b   1.000
_cell.length_c   1.000
_cell.angle_alpha   90.00
_cell.angle_beta   90.00
_cell.angle_gamma   90.00
#
_symmetry.space_group_name_H-M   'P 1'
#
loop_
_entity.id
_entity.type
_entity.pdbx_description
1 polymer ?
#
loop_
_entity_poly.entity_id
_entity_poly.type
_entity_poly.pdbx_seq_one_letter_code
_entity_poly.pdbx_strand_id
1 'polypeptide(L)'
;KVERVSDLTLGDHWNIRTVDPDFWDKNGVSLVIVNTPKGCRLLSQAAHKLTICERTEQECLQPSLIKPADKSPYRDWFWRLFCHNKRLAIIIFDALISIDKIISKLRRV
;
A
#
# COMPACT_ATOMS: atom_id res chain seq x y z
N LYS A 1 -6.07 -4.67 16.95
CA LYS A 1 -5.40 -5.73 16.16
C LYS A 1 -6.42 -6.26 15.16
N VAL A 2 -6.21 -6.04 13.86
CA VAL A 2 -7.09 -6.60 12.83
C VAL A 2 -6.72 -8.07 12.68
N GLU A 3 -7.65 -8.97 12.96
CA GLU A 3 -7.45 -10.39 12.73
C GLU A 3 -7.36 -10.63 11.21
N ARG A 4 -6.27 -11.22 10.78
CA ARG A 4 -6.02 -11.49 9.36
C ARG A 4 -6.41 -12.93 9.05
N VAL A 5 -7.30 -13.09 8.09
CA VAL A 5 -7.82 -14.40 7.66
C VAL A 5 -6.91 -15.10 6.63
N SER A 6 -5.93 -14.39 6.06
CA SER A 6 -4.99 -14.93 5.09
C SER A 6 -3.81 -15.63 5.76
N ASP A 7 -3.25 -16.66 5.15
CA ASP A 7 -2.04 -17.34 5.63
C ASP A 7 -0.80 -16.45 5.51
N LEU A 8 -0.70 -15.69 4.42
CA LEU A 8 0.34 -14.69 4.15
C LEU A 8 -0.31 -13.38 3.73
N THR A 9 0.29 -12.26 4.14
CA THR A 9 -0.03 -10.93 3.61
C THR A 9 1.21 -10.39 2.90
N LEU A 10 1.04 -9.99 1.65
CA LEU A 10 2.11 -9.42 0.82
C LEU A 10 1.83 -7.93 0.58
N GLY A 11 2.88 -7.13 0.53
CA GLY A 11 2.81 -5.72 0.22
C GLY A 11 4.19 -5.16 -0.08
N ASP A 12 4.24 -3.90 -0.50
CA ASP A 12 5.51 -3.20 -0.68
C ASP A 12 6.03 -2.69 0.66
N HIS A 13 7.34 -2.78 0.89
CA HIS A 13 7.98 -2.22 2.07
C HIS A 13 8.44 -0.78 1.79
N TRP A 14 7.59 0.20 2.07
CA TRP A 14 7.85 1.60 1.72
C TRP A 14 9.04 2.23 2.43
N ASN A 15 9.32 1.80 3.67
CA ASN A 15 10.36 2.38 4.52
C ASN A 15 11.68 1.61 4.48
N ILE A 16 11.81 0.59 3.63
CA ILE A 16 13.00 -0.29 3.64
C ILE A 16 14.30 0.48 3.44
N ARG A 17 14.30 1.53 2.62
CA ARG A 17 15.49 2.34 2.39
C ARG A 17 16.00 3.06 3.64
N THR A 18 15.12 3.34 4.59
CA THR A 18 15.47 3.96 5.88
C THR A 18 15.81 2.91 6.93
N VAL A 19 15.12 1.77 6.91
CA VAL A 19 15.27 0.69 7.88
C VAL A 19 16.51 -0.13 7.59
N ASP A 20 16.74 -0.48 6.32
CA ASP A 20 17.86 -1.27 5.85
C ASP A 20 18.29 -0.83 4.45
N PRO A 21 19.19 0.17 4.36
CA PRO A 21 19.68 0.67 3.08
C PRO A 21 20.40 -0.40 2.25
N ASP A 22 21.05 -1.37 2.90
CA ASP A 22 21.83 -2.42 2.24
C ASP A 22 20.93 -3.49 1.62
N PHE A 23 19.76 -3.71 2.19
CA PHE A 23 18.76 -4.63 1.66
C PHE A 23 17.82 -3.96 0.65
N TRP A 24 17.87 -2.64 0.52
CA TRP A 24 17.06 -1.91 -0.42
C TRP A 24 17.41 -2.24 -1.87
N ASP A 25 16.41 -2.43 -2.73
CA ASP A 25 16.58 -2.63 -4.17
C ASP A 25 15.75 -1.59 -4.96
N LYS A 26 16.29 -1.15 -6.09
CA LYS A 26 15.62 -0.17 -6.98
C LYS A 26 14.30 -0.68 -7.58
N ASN A 27 14.15 -1.99 -7.70
CA ASN A 27 12.92 -2.63 -8.19
C ASN A 27 11.88 -2.82 -7.10
N GLY A 28 12.21 -2.43 -5.87
CA GLY A 28 11.38 -2.56 -4.68
C GLY A 28 11.65 -3.82 -3.88
N VAL A 29 11.25 -3.77 -2.61
CA VAL A 29 11.33 -4.89 -1.66
C VAL A 29 9.93 -5.20 -1.16
N SER A 30 9.56 -6.46 -1.22
CA SER A 30 8.26 -6.92 -0.72
C SER A 30 8.29 -7.15 0.78
N LEU A 31 7.25 -6.69 1.46
CA LEU A 31 6.96 -7.05 2.85
C LEU A 31 6.08 -8.31 2.85
N VAL A 32 6.49 -9.30 3.63
CA VAL A 32 5.73 -10.54 3.84
C VAL A 32 5.39 -10.68 5.31
N ILE A 33 4.11 -10.71 5.65
CA ILE A 33 3.62 -10.98 7.00
C ILE A 33 3.08 -12.40 7.03
N VAL A 34 3.65 -13.22 7.91
CA VAL A 34 3.21 -14.61 8.12
C VAL A 34 2.16 -14.63 9.22
N ASN A 35 0.94 -15.01 8.90
CA ASN A 35 -0.20 -14.97 9.82
C ASN A 35 -0.53 -16.34 10.44
N THR A 36 -0.15 -17.44 9.78
CA THR A 36 -0.49 -18.80 10.23
C THR A 36 0.69 -19.76 10.07
N PRO A 37 0.67 -20.92 10.77
CA PRO A 37 1.66 -21.98 10.55
C PRO A 37 1.69 -22.51 9.13
N LYS A 38 0.56 -22.47 8.41
CA LYS A 38 0.51 -22.82 7.00
C LYS A 38 1.27 -21.82 6.14
N GLY A 39 1.11 -20.53 6.40
CA GLY A 39 1.89 -19.47 5.76
C GLY A 39 3.39 -19.64 5.99
N CYS A 40 3.81 -19.99 7.21
CA CYS A 40 5.20 -20.29 7.53
C CYS A 40 5.77 -21.42 6.66
N ARG A 41 5.03 -22.54 6.53
CA ARG A 41 5.43 -23.66 5.66
C ARG A 41 5.55 -23.24 4.19
N LEU A 42 4.58 -22.46 3.69
CA LEU A 42 4.60 -21.96 2.31
C LEU A 42 5.82 -21.08 2.03
N LEU A 43 6.11 -20.15 2.94
CA LEU A 43 7.29 -19.29 2.81
C LEU A 43 8.59 -20.11 2.86
N SER A 44 8.70 -21.08 3.77
CA SER A 44 9.87 -21.97 3.89
C SER A 44 10.11 -22.78 2.61
N GLN A 45 9.06 -23.25 1.96
CA GLN A 45 9.16 -23.98 0.67
C GLN A 45 9.68 -23.08 -0.46
N ALA A 46 9.34 -21.80 -0.44
CA ALA A 46 9.78 -20.83 -1.44
C ALA A 46 11.16 -20.20 -1.13
N ALA A 47 11.65 -20.32 0.10
CA ALA A 47 12.83 -19.62 0.61
C ALA A 47 14.08 -19.81 -0.26
N HIS A 48 14.27 -20.99 -0.86
CA HIS A 48 15.41 -21.29 -1.74
C HIS A 48 15.47 -20.44 -3.02
N LYS A 49 14.39 -19.75 -3.36
CA LYS A 49 14.28 -18.85 -4.54
C LYS A 49 14.20 -17.38 -4.16
N LEU A 50 14.27 -17.06 -2.87
CA LEU A 50 14.05 -15.73 -2.37
C LEU A 50 15.24 -15.28 -1.52
N THR A 51 15.58 -14.01 -1.59
CA THR A 51 16.42 -13.37 -0.59
C THR A 51 15.51 -12.84 0.51
N ILE A 52 15.61 -13.39 1.71
CA ILE A 52 14.73 -13.08 2.83
C ILE A 52 15.54 -12.49 3.96
N CYS A 53 15.06 -11.42 4.56
CA CYS A 53 15.58 -10.84 5.78
C CYS A 53 14.44 -10.68 6.79
N GLU A 54 14.57 -11.30 7.96
CA GLU A 54 13.60 -11.16 9.03
C GLU A 54 13.71 -9.79 9.69
N ARG A 55 12.56 -9.19 9.99
CA ARG A 55 12.44 -7.87 10.60
C ARG A 55 11.43 -7.88 11.74
N THR A 56 11.62 -6.96 12.66
CA THR A 56 10.70 -6.75 13.77
C THR A 56 9.39 -6.13 13.29
N GLU A 57 8.32 -6.33 14.06
CA GLU A 57 7.02 -5.70 13.78
C GLU A 57 7.14 -4.18 13.66
N GLN A 58 7.96 -3.56 14.50
CA GLN A 58 8.15 -2.10 14.51
C GLN A 58 8.79 -1.58 13.22
N GLU A 59 9.80 -2.29 12.70
CA GLU A 59 10.46 -1.93 11.43
C GLU A 59 9.54 -2.11 10.22
N CYS A 60 8.59 -3.05 10.31
CA CYS A 60 7.62 -3.33 9.26
C CYS A 60 6.38 -2.45 9.30
N LEU A 61 6.13 -1.72 10.40
CA LEU A 61 4.96 -0.87 10.53
C LEU A 61 5.01 0.29 9.54
N GLN A 62 3.98 0.35 8.72
CA GLN A 62 3.74 1.43 7.77
C GLN A 62 2.27 1.85 7.81
N PRO A 63 1.94 3.09 7.38
CA PRO A 63 0.59 3.65 7.57
C PRO A 63 -0.55 2.75 7.08
N SER A 64 -0.36 2.06 5.96
CA SER A 64 -1.35 1.13 5.40
C SER A 64 -1.62 -0.12 6.25
N LEU A 65 -0.71 -0.48 7.16
CA LEU A 65 -0.88 -1.60 8.10
C LEU A 65 -1.55 -1.15 9.41
N ILE A 66 -1.45 0.14 9.74
CA ILE A 66 -1.98 0.71 10.98
C ILE A 66 -3.46 1.05 10.82
N LYS A 67 -3.81 1.75 9.74
CA LYS A 67 -5.17 2.17 9.46
C LYS A 67 -5.49 2.14 7.96
N PRO A 68 -6.74 1.93 7.57
CA PRO A 68 -7.18 2.14 6.21
C PRO A 68 -6.93 3.58 5.75
N ALA A 69 -6.79 3.79 4.45
CA ALA A 69 -6.76 5.13 3.89
C ALA A 69 -8.04 5.90 4.23
N ASP A 70 -7.89 7.18 4.54
CA ASP A 70 -9.03 8.03 4.84
C ASP A 70 -9.96 8.12 3.63
N LYS A 71 -11.27 8.14 3.90
CA LYS A 71 -12.29 8.23 2.84
C LYS A 71 -12.14 9.59 2.14
N SER A 72 -11.97 9.56 0.82
CA SER A 72 -11.98 10.80 0.02
C SER A 72 -13.31 11.54 0.21
N PRO A 73 -13.31 12.87 0.43
CA PRO A 73 -14.52 13.66 0.56
C PRO A 73 -15.40 13.61 -0.70
N TYR A 74 -14.79 13.35 -1.84
CA TYR A 74 -15.49 13.29 -3.13
C TYR A 74 -16.00 11.89 -3.48
N ARG A 75 -15.74 10.86 -2.66
CA ARG A 75 -16.06 9.47 -2.99
C ARG A 75 -17.53 9.25 -3.34
N ASP A 76 -18.45 9.75 -2.52
CA ASP A 76 -19.87 9.48 -2.69
C ASP A 76 -20.41 10.20 -3.92
N TRP A 77 -19.93 11.41 -4.19
CA TRP A 77 -20.26 12.15 -5.40
C TRP A 77 -19.69 11.46 -6.65
N PHE A 78 -18.44 10.99 -6.60
CA PHE A 78 -17.86 10.21 -7.68
C PHE A 78 -18.74 9.02 -8.05
N TRP A 79 -19.11 8.20 -7.07
CA TRP A 79 -19.90 7.00 -7.34
C TRP A 79 -21.29 7.31 -7.88
N ARG A 80 -21.97 8.35 -7.39
CA ARG A 80 -23.26 8.79 -7.95
C ARG A 80 -23.12 9.17 -9.41
N LEU A 81 -22.11 9.97 -9.76
CA LEU A 81 -21.88 10.38 -11.13
C LEU A 81 -21.43 9.21 -12.01
N PHE A 82 -20.57 8.34 -11.48
CA PHE A 82 -20.05 7.16 -12.19
C PHE A 82 -21.17 6.17 -12.55
N CYS A 83 -22.13 5.94 -11.67
CA CYS A 83 -23.31 5.11 -11.96
C CYS A 83 -24.19 5.71 -13.07
N HIS A 84 -24.23 7.03 -13.20
CA HIS A 84 -25.02 7.73 -14.22
C HIS A 84 -24.29 7.83 -15.56
N ASN A 85 -23.03 8.30 -15.51
CA ASN A 85 -22.18 8.45 -16.69
C ASN A 85 -20.70 8.23 -16.33
N LYS A 86 -20.21 7.05 -16.64
CA LYS A 86 -18.82 6.62 -16.32
C LYS A 86 -17.76 7.53 -16.95
N ARG A 87 -17.92 7.90 -18.22
CA ARG A 87 -16.94 8.73 -18.95
C ARG A 87 -16.87 10.13 -18.34
N LEU A 88 -18.02 10.74 -18.08
CA LEU A 88 -18.09 12.07 -17.49
C LEU A 88 -17.49 12.10 -16.08
N ALA A 89 -17.77 11.08 -15.26
CA ALA A 89 -17.18 10.96 -13.94
C ALA A 89 -15.65 10.93 -13.99
N ILE A 90 -15.08 10.11 -14.86
CA ILE A 90 -13.61 10.00 -14.99
C ILE A 90 -13.01 11.34 -15.41
N ILE A 91 -13.56 12.02 -16.43
CA ILE A 91 -13.04 13.30 -16.92
C ILE A 91 -13.06 14.37 -15.81
N ILE A 92 -14.20 14.52 -15.12
CA ILE A 92 -14.35 15.51 -14.05
C ILE A 92 -13.38 15.26 -12.90
N PHE A 93 -13.26 14.00 -12.46
CA PHE A 93 -12.42 13.69 -11.31
C PHE A 93 -10.92 13.69 -11.64
N ASP A 94 -10.54 13.38 -12.87
CA ASP A 94 -9.15 13.55 -13.32
C ASP A 94 -8.75 15.04 -13.35
N ALA A 95 -9.63 15.91 -13.83
CA ALA A 95 -9.43 17.35 -13.78
C ALA A 95 -9.32 17.88 -12.34
N LEU A 96 -10.20 17.46 -11.43
CA LEU A 96 -10.16 17.86 -10.02
C LEU A 96 -8.87 17.42 -9.32
N ILE A 97 -8.43 16.18 -9.52
CA ILE A 97 -7.17 15.67 -8.97
C ILE A 97 -5.98 16.47 -9.51
N SER A 98 -6.01 16.85 -10.78
CA SER A 98 -4.95 17.65 -11.39
C SER A 98 -4.90 19.06 -10.79
N ILE A 99 -6.02 19.68 -10.54
CA ILE A 99 -6.13 21.00 -9.87
C ILE A 99 -5.60 20.91 -8.42
N ASP A 100 -6.00 19.90 -7.66
CA ASP A 100 -5.53 19.72 -6.28
C ASP A 100 -4.00 19.51 -6.22
N LYS A 101 -3.42 18.79 -7.17
CA LYS A 101 -1.96 18.66 -7.29
C LYS A 101 -1.27 20.00 -7.55
N ILE A 102 -1.83 20.86 -8.38
CA ILE A 102 -1.29 22.19 -8.67
C ILE A 102 -1.37 23.08 -7.41
N ILE A 103 -2.53 23.12 -6.76
CA ILE A 103 -2.74 23.89 -5.53
C ILE A 103 -1.80 23.43 -4.42
N SER A 104 -1.62 22.12 -4.26
CA SER A 104 -0.72 21.57 -3.24
C SER A 104 0.75 21.92 -3.49
N LYS A 105 1.17 22.03 -4.75
CA LYS A 105 2.51 22.53 -5.10
C LYS A 105 2.68 24.01 -4.76
N LEU A 106 1.68 24.86 -5.04
CA LEU A 106 1.73 26.29 -4.75
C LEU A 106 1.74 26.60 -3.25
N ARG A 107 1.14 25.77 -2.41
CA ARG A 107 1.16 25.91 -0.95
C ARG A 107 2.47 25.49 -0.27
N ARG A 108 3.37 24.83 -1.00
CA ARG A 108 4.69 24.39 -0.50
C ARG A 108 5.83 25.36 -0.83
N VAL A 109 5.53 26.44 -1.53
CA VAL A 109 6.41 27.60 -1.78
C VAL A 109 6.09 28.70 -0.78
#